data_db0521602e4b599642b4ea00be8a39b5
#
_entry.id   db0521602e4b599642b4ea00be8a39b5
#
_cell.length_a   1.000
_cell.length_b   1.000
_cell.length_c   1.000
_cell.angle_alpha   90.00
_cell.angle_beta   90.00
_cell.angle_gamma   90.00
#
_symmetry.space_group_name_H-M   'P 1'
#
loop_
_entity.id
_entity.type
_entity.pdbx_description
1 polymer ?
#
loop_
_entity_poly.entity_id
_entity_poly.type
_entity_poly.pdbx_seq_one_letter_code
_entity_poly.pdbx_strand_id
1 'polypeptide(L)'
;MTQPVPPPGGTPAGPSGPRADFWYRLGGFLIDGVILSIVGQLISLLFRGRFITSLLIGVAVGIAYSVYFIGSGSGQTPGMRLLGIRAIDAVSGGRVDYGRAFVRYLVAIGSGLACYLGYLWMLWDPERQTWQDKVAGTFVVPTSAYPVERWPG
;
A
#
# COMPACT_ATOMS: atom_id res chain seq x y z
N MET A 1 -10.33 -23.64 15.50
CA MET A 1 -9.33 -22.94 14.64
C MET A 1 -8.48 -22.08 15.54
N THR A 2 -7.26 -22.49 15.78
CA THR A 2 -6.29 -21.70 16.54
C THR A 2 -5.78 -20.58 15.64
N GLN A 3 -6.10 -19.33 15.99
CA GLN A 3 -5.45 -18.19 15.34
C GLN A 3 -3.95 -18.27 15.59
N PRO A 4 -3.11 -18.01 14.59
CA PRO A 4 -1.66 -17.98 14.80
C PRO A 4 -1.35 -16.93 15.88
N VAL A 5 -0.65 -17.36 16.92
CA VAL A 5 -0.17 -16.46 17.96
C VAL A 5 0.79 -15.44 17.31
N PRO A 6 0.54 -14.13 17.43
CA PRO A 6 1.46 -13.13 16.87
C PRO A 6 2.84 -13.30 17.51
N PRO A 7 3.94 -13.09 16.76
CA PRO A 7 5.28 -13.17 17.31
C PRO A 7 5.48 -12.17 18.44
N PRO A 8 6.32 -12.47 19.44
CA PRO A 8 6.62 -11.55 20.53
C PRO A 8 7.20 -10.24 19.97
N GLY A 9 6.59 -9.11 20.31
CA GLY A 9 6.96 -7.79 19.78
C GLY A 9 6.21 -7.35 18.55
N GLY A 10 5.18 -8.08 18.13
CA GLY A 10 4.30 -7.71 17.00
C GLY A 10 3.50 -6.44 17.27
N THR A 11 3.16 -5.72 16.19
CA THR A 11 2.22 -4.58 16.21
C THR A 11 0.92 -4.97 16.91
N PRO A 12 0.28 -4.06 17.64
CA PRO A 12 -1.00 -4.33 18.29
C PRO A 12 -1.99 -4.94 17.29
N ALA A 13 -2.65 -5.99 17.71
CA ALA A 13 -3.68 -6.62 16.90
C ALA A 13 -4.91 -5.71 16.81
N GLY A 14 -5.44 -5.50 15.61
CA GLY A 14 -6.79 -5.00 15.43
C GLY A 14 -7.82 -6.07 15.79
N PRO A 15 -9.13 -5.78 15.68
CA PRO A 15 -10.18 -6.74 16.01
C PRO A 15 -10.07 -8.08 15.28
N SER A 16 -9.51 -8.10 14.09
CA SER A 16 -9.38 -9.29 13.25
C SER A 16 -7.95 -9.82 13.08
N GLY A 17 -6.97 -9.25 13.78
CA GLY A 17 -5.57 -9.72 13.77
C GLY A 17 -4.53 -8.61 13.66
N PRO A 18 -3.22 -8.94 13.57
CA PRO A 18 -2.16 -7.94 13.52
C PRO A 18 -2.22 -7.12 12.25
N ARG A 19 -1.99 -5.80 12.40
CA ARG A 19 -1.93 -4.82 11.31
C ARG A 19 -0.53 -4.20 11.25
N ALA A 20 -0.13 -3.82 10.03
CA ALA A 20 1.12 -3.06 9.87
C ALA A 20 1.02 -1.71 10.57
N ASP A 21 2.04 -1.38 11.35
CA ASP A 21 2.12 -0.13 12.07
C ASP A 21 2.38 1.06 11.13
N PHE A 22 2.03 2.26 11.59
CA PHE A 22 2.18 3.51 10.84
C PHE A 22 3.60 3.71 10.29
N TRP A 23 4.62 3.48 11.09
CA TRP A 23 6.01 3.72 10.71
C TRP A 23 6.49 2.80 9.58
N TYR A 24 6.08 1.54 9.59
CA TYR A 24 6.38 0.60 8.50
C TYR A 24 5.72 1.03 7.19
N ARG A 25 4.47 1.50 7.28
CA ARG A 25 3.73 1.96 6.09
C ARG A 25 4.30 3.26 5.55
N LEU A 26 4.65 4.20 6.45
CA LEU A 26 5.31 5.45 6.07
C LEU A 26 6.67 5.18 5.42
N GLY A 27 7.47 4.28 5.99
CA GLY A 27 8.76 3.89 5.42
C GLY A 27 8.60 3.29 4.02
N GLY A 28 7.65 2.37 3.82
CA GLY A 28 7.33 1.81 2.50
C GLY A 28 6.93 2.88 1.49
N PHE A 29 6.05 3.80 1.90
CA PHE A 29 5.63 4.94 1.08
C PHE A 29 6.82 5.85 0.69
N LEU A 30 7.74 6.14 1.62
CA LEU A 30 8.91 6.97 1.34
C LEU A 30 9.87 6.29 0.37
N ILE A 31 10.11 4.99 0.52
CA ILE A 31 10.98 4.21 -0.38
C ILE A 31 10.38 4.19 -1.79
N ASP A 32 9.08 3.87 -1.91
CA ASP A 32 8.39 3.88 -3.20
C ASP A 32 8.37 5.30 -3.81
N GLY A 33 8.22 6.33 -2.96
CA GLY A 33 8.28 7.72 -3.36
C GLY A 33 9.63 8.12 -3.96
N VAL A 34 10.74 7.65 -3.38
CA VAL A 34 12.09 7.86 -3.93
C VAL A 34 12.22 7.18 -5.30
N ILE A 35 11.79 5.93 -5.42
CA ILE A 35 11.82 5.19 -6.69
C ILE A 35 11.03 5.95 -7.77
N LEU A 36 9.80 6.31 -7.47
CA LEU A 36 8.93 7.01 -8.41
C LEU A 36 9.43 8.43 -8.73
N SER A 37 10.06 9.13 -7.78
CA SER A 37 10.64 10.44 -8.03
C SER A 37 11.83 10.38 -9.00
N ILE A 38 12.69 9.38 -8.88
CA ILE A 38 13.78 9.16 -9.82
C ILE A 38 13.24 8.91 -11.24
N VAL A 39 12.26 8.03 -11.36
CA VAL A 39 11.59 7.77 -12.65
C VAL A 39 10.93 9.03 -13.20
N GLY A 40 10.25 9.80 -12.35
CA GLY A 40 9.62 11.07 -12.72
C GLY A 40 10.63 12.12 -13.23
N GLN A 41 11.82 12.21 -12.61
CA GLN A 41 12.90 13.10 -13.07
C GLN A 41 13.40 12.69 -14.45
N LEU A 42 13.63 11.40 -14.68
CA LEU A 42 14.04 10.89 -15.99
C LEU A 42 13.00 11.20 -17.08
N ILE A 43 11.71 11.01 -16.77
CA ILE A 43 10.59 11.35 -17.65
C ILE A 43 10.61 12.86 -17.97
N SER A 44 10.77 13.69 -16.96
CA SER A 44 10.82 15.15 -17.13
C SER A 44 11.95 15.61 -18.05
N LEU A 45 13.11 14.99 -17.94
CA LEU A 45 14.25 15.26 -18.81
C LEU A 45 13.96 14.85 -20.27
N LEU A 46 13.35 13.68 -20.48
CA LEU A 46 12.99 13.18 -21.81
C LEU A 46 12.00 14.10 -22.54
N PHE A 47 11.04 14.65 -21.81
CA PHE A 47 10.01 15.54 -22.37
C PHE A 47 10.37 17.02 -22.28
N ARG A 48 11.65 17.35 -22.03
CA ARG A 48 12.20 18.73 -22.02
C ARG A 48 11.38 19.70 -21.17
N GLY A 49 10.96 19.25 -19.96
CA GLY A 49 10.26 20.09 -19.02
C GLY A 49 8.81 20.48 -19.38
N ARG A 50 8.18 19.77 -20.32
CA ARG A 50 6.73 19.91 -20.58
C ARG A 50 5.96 19.40 -19.37
N PHE A 51 5.66 20.30 -18.46
CA PHE A 51 5.12 19.99 -17.12
C PHE A 51 3.89 19.09 -17.16
N ILE A 52 2.86 19.44 -17.96
CA ILE A 52 1.61 18.66 -18.04
C ILE A 52 1.87 17.25 -18.60
N THR A 53 2.66 17.15 -19.65
CA THR A 53 3.01 15.84 -20.24
C THR A 53 3.75 14.97 -19.25
N SER A 54 4.75 15.52 -18.56
CA SER A 54 5.51 14.80 -17.54
C SER A 54 4.64 14.39 -16.36
N LEU A 55 3.71 15.24 -15.94
CA LEU A 55 2.75 14.95 -14.88
C LEU A 55 1.82 13.78 -15.25
N LEU A 56 1.22 13.82 -16.43
CA LEU A 56 0.31 12.77 -16.90
C LEU A 56 1.01 11.42 -17.02
N ILE A 57 2.22 11.43 -17.59
CA ILE A 57 3.04 10.20 -17.71
C ILE A 57 3.45 9.72 -16.30
N GLY A 58 3.85 10.62 -15.41
CA GLY A 58 4.20 10.28 -14.03
C GLY A 58 3.04 9.63 -13.27
N VAL A 59 1.83 10.16 -13.42
CA VAL A 59 0.61 9.56 -12.84
C VAL A 59 0.35 8.18 -13.44
N ALA A 60 0.45 8.03 -14.77
CA ALA A 60 0.26 6.75 -15.44
C ALA A 60 1.29 5.69 -14.99
N VAL A 61 2.56 6.09 -14.84
CA VAL A 61 3.62 5.23 -14.29
C VAL A 61 3.34 4.86 -12.84
N GLY A 62 2.90 5.80 -12.02
CA GLY A 62 2.52 5.53 -10.63
C GLY A 62 1.34 4.55 -10.52
N ILE A 63 0.33 4.69 -11.39
CA ILE A 63 -0.78 3.73 -11.49
C ILE A 63 -0.24 2.35 -11.87
N ALA A 64 0.52 2.25 -12.96
CA ALA A 64 1.06 0.99 -13.44
C ALA A 64 1.93 0.31 -12.38
N TYR A 65 2.80 1.06 -11.71
CA TYR A 65 3.63 0.58 -10.62
C TYR A 65 2.80 0.01 -9.46
N SER A 66 1.87 0.81 -8.93
CA SER A 66 1.07 0.40 -7.77
C SER A 66 0.15 -0.77 -8.10
N VAL A 67 -0.55 -0.71 -9.23
CA VAL A 67 -1.48 -1.76 -9.67
C VAL A 67 -0.74 -3.06 -9.94
N TYR A 68 0.39 -3.00 -10.64
CA TYR A 68 1.20 -4.19 -10.91
C TYR A 68 1.70 -4.84 -9.62
N PHE A 69 2.37 -4.11 -8.75
CA PHE A 69 2.98 -4.70 -7.56
C PHE A 69 1.96 -5.15 -6.51
N ILE A 70 0.87 -4.43 -6.32
CA ILE A 70 -0.18 -4.82 -5.36
C ILE A 70 -1.07 -5.93 -5.95
N GLY A 71 -1.45 -5.82 -7.23
CA GLY A 71 -2.36 -6.75 -7.89
C GLY A 71 -1.72 -8.05 -8.40
N SER A 72 -0.38 -8.10 -8.55
CA SER A 72 0.33 -9.27 -9.11
C SER A 72 0.37 -10.50 -8.20
N GLY A 73 -0.25 -10.43 -7.04
CA GLY A 73 -0.37 -11.56 -6.11
C GLY A 73 0.57 -11.50 -4.91
N SER A 74 1.65 -10.72 -4.94
CA SER A 74 2.48 -10.49 -3.75
C SER A 74 1.84 -9.51 -2.76
N GLY A 75 0.98 -8.61 -3.26
CA GLY A 75 0.40 -7.54 -2.45
C GLY A 75 1.42 -6.54 -1.92
N GLN A 76 2.60 -6.45 -2.56
CA GLN A 76 3.73 -5.71 -2.03
C GLN A 76 4.38 -4.86 -3.12
N THR A 77 4.50 -3.56 -2.87
CA THR A 77 5.44 -2.72 -3.60
C THR A 77 6.88 -3.03 -3.15
N PRO A 78 7.91 -2.61 -3.90
CA PRO A 78 9.31 -2.73 -3.45
C PRO A 78 9.55 -2.16 -2.06
N GLY A 79 9.02 -0.98 -1.72
CA GLY A 79 9.12 -0.39 -0.40
C GLY A 79 8.44 -1.23 0.69
N MET A 80 7.26 -1.75 0.42
CA MET A 80 6.54 -2.64 1.33
C MET A 80 7.29 -3.96 1.54
N ARG A 81 7.92 -4.49 0.48
CA ARG A 81 8.70 -5.73 0.55
C ARG A 81 9.92 -5.59 1.44
N LEU A 82 10.65 -4.48 1.33
CA LEU A 82 11.80 -4.19 2.19
C LEU A 82 11.43 -4.11 3.67
N LEU A 83 10.22 -3.65 3.97
CA LEU A 83 9.75 -3.49 5.36
C LEU A 83 8.90 -4.67 5.85
N GLY A 84 8.77 -5.73 5.05
CA GLY A 84 8.07 -6.94 5.45
C GLY A 84 6.58 -6.74 5.72
N ILE A 85 5.92 -5.87 4.93
CA ILE A 85 4.47 -5.64 5.00
C ILE A 85 3.82 -5.93 3.65
N ARG A 86 2.52 -6.23 3.63
CA ARG A 86 1.75 -6.48 2.40
C ARG A 86 0.29 -6.08 2.52
N ALA A 87 -0.32 -5.78 1.38
CA ALA A 87 -1.76 -5.57 1.28
C ALA A 87 -2.47 -6.92 1.06
N ILE A 88 -3.60 -7.09 1.73
CA ILE A 88 -4.50 -8.25 1.60
C ILE A 88 -5.94 -7.81 1.41
N ASP A 89 -6.75 -8.69 0.84
CA ASP A 89 -8.19 -8.52 0.77
C ASP A 89 -8.80 -8.59 2.18
N ALA A 90 -9.66 -7.63 2.52
CA ALA A 90 -10.24 -7.54 3.85
C ALA A 90 -11.29 -8.63 4.15
N VAL A 91 -11.88 -9.22 3.11
CA VAL A 91 -12.93 -10.25 3.24
C VAL A 91 -12.32 -11.64 3.25
N SER A 92 -11.51 -11.96 2.24
CA SER A 92 -10.92 -13.30 2.08
C SER A 92 -9.58 -13.46 2.80
N GLY A 93 -8.91 -12.35 3.16
CA GLY A 93 -7.53 -12.39 3.64
C GLY A 93 -6.51 -12.76 2.56
N GLY A 94 -6.97 -12.97 1.33
CA GLY A 94 -6.18 -13.40 0.20
C GLY A 94 -5.55 -12.26 -0.60
N ARG A 95 -5.34 -12.51 -1.87
CA ARG A 95 -4.68 -11.56 -2.78
C ARG A 95 -5.59 -10.38 -3.08
N VAL A 96 -4.99 -9.21 -3.24
CA VAL A 96 -5.66 -8.03 -3.78
C VAL A 96 -5.70 -8.14 -5.30
N ASP A 97 -6.87 -7.99 -5.91
CA ASP A 97 -7.01 -7.95 -7.37
C ASP A 97 -6.57 -6.59 -7.95
N TYR A 98 -6.36 -6.56 -9.26
CA TYR A 98 -5.93 -5.36 -9.97
C TYR A 98 -6.92 -4.20 -9.86
N GLY A 99 -8.22 -4.48 -9.83
CA GLY A 99 -9.25 -3.46 -9.69
C GLY A 99 -9.17 -2.75 -8.35
N ARG A 100 -9.04 -3.50 -7.26
CA ARG A 100 -8.84 -2.94 -5.91
C ARG A 100 -7.50 -2.21 -5.78
N ALA A 101 -6.43 -2.75 -6.39
CA ALA A 101 -5.14 -2.06 -6.42
C ALA A 101 -5.23 -0.71 -7.14
N PHE A 102 -6.00 -0.64 -8.23
CA PHE A 102 -6.26 0.61 -8.95
C PHE A 102 -7.07 1.61 -8.11
N VAL A 103 -8.17 1.16 -7.48
CA VAL A 103 -8.98 2.00 -6.58
C VAL A 103 -8.12 2.53 -5.43
N ARG A 104 -7.27 1.70 -4.82
CA ARG A 104 -6.33 2.13 -3.78
C ARG A 104 -5.48 3.31 -4.23
N TYR A 105 -4.92 3.21 -5.43
CA TYR A 105 -4.05 4.27 -5.94
C TYR A 105 -4.81 5.57 -6.22
N LEU A 106 -6.01 5.49 -6.80
CA LEU A 106 -6.84 6.67 -7.02
C LEU A 106 -7.19 7.40 -5.73
N VAL A 107 -7.59 6.65 -4.70
CA VAL A 107 -7.90 7.23 -3.38
C VAL A 107 -6.64 7.77 -2.70
N ALA A 108 -5.48 7.14 -2.92
CA ALA A 108 -4.20 7.65 -2.41
C ALA A 108 -3.83 9.01 -3.05
N ILE A 109 -4.08 9.20 -4.34
CA ILE A 109 -3.94 10.52 -5.00
C ILE A 109 -4.87 11.54 -4.33
N GLY A 110 -6.15 11.21 -4.13
CA GLY A 110 -7.11 12.07 -3.44
C GLY A 110 -6.68 12.40 -2.01
N SER A 111 -6.12 11.43 -1.28
CA SER A 111 -5.55 11.64 0.05
C SER A 111 -4.35 12.59 0.01
N GLY A 112 -3.50 12.49 -1.01
CA GLY A 112 -2.38 13.41 -1.22
C GLY A 112 -2.86 14.86 -1.42
N LEU A 113 -3.90 15.05 -2.23
CA LEU A 113 -4.53 16.36 -2.44
C LEU A 113 -5.18 16.91 -1.16
N ALA A 114 -5.66 16.05 -0.27
CA ALA A 114 -6.20 16.39 1.05
C ALA A 114 -5.12 16.43 2.15
N CYS A 115 -3.91 16.87 1.84
CA CYS A 115 -2.79 16.98 2.79
C CYS A 115 -2.49 15.65 3.54
N TYR A 116 -2.62 14.52 2.87
CA TYR A 116 -2.42 13.17 3.41
C TYR A 116 -3.33 12.79 4.60
N LEU A 117 -4.43 13.51 4.82
CA LEU A 117 -5.38 13.21 5.89
C LEU A 117 -5.91 11.77 5.81
N GLY A 118 -6.16 11.27 4.61
CA GLY A 118 -6.59 9.90 4.41
C GLY A 118 -5.54 8.86 4.80
N TYR A 119 -4.25 9.22 4.72
CA TYR A 119 -3.17 8.37 5.20
C TYR A 119 -3.05 8.42 6.73
N LEU A 120 -3.14 9.61 7.31
CA LEU A 120 -3.09 9.81 8.76
C LEU A 120 -4.30 9.22 9.48
N TRP A 121 -5.42 9.01 8.78
CA TRP A 121 -6.63 8.41 9.33
C TRP A 121 -6.37 7.09 10.07
N MET A 122 -5.41 6.30 9.61
CA MET A 122 -5.06 5.02 10.25
C MET A 122 -4.61 5.15 11.72
N LEU A 123 -4.21 6.34 12.18
CA LEU A 123 -3.80 6.57 13.57
C LEU A 123 -4.98 6.47 14.56
N TRP A 124 -6.19 6.75 14.08
CA TRP A 124 -7.44 6.69 14.85
C TRP A 124 -8.30 5.48 14.51
N ASP A 125 -8.00 4.82 13.42
CA ASP A 125 -8.82 3.71 12.95
C ASP A 125 -8.54 2.42 13.74
N PRO A 126 -9.57 1.73 14.27
CA PRO A 126 -9.39 0.48 15.02
C PRO A 126 -8.70 -0.62 14.20
N GLU A 127 -8.97 -0.67 12.89
CA GLU A 127 -8.36 -1.63 11.95
C GLU A 127 -7.07 -1.09 11.30
N ARG A 128 -6.60 0.10 11.71
CA ARG A 128 -5.43 0.77 11.13
C ARG A 128 -5.48 0.90 9.61
N GLN A 129 -6.67 1.17 9.09
CA GLN A 129 -6.90 1.39 7.67
C GLN A 129 -6.75 2.86 7.31
N THR A 130 -6.10 3.12 6.18
CA THR A 130 -6.15 4.42 5.51
C THR A 130 -7.41 4.52 4.67
N TRP A 131 -7.72 5.69 4.13
CA TRP A 131 -8.88 5.84 3.24
C TRP A 131 -8.81 4.92 2.03
N GLN A 132 -7.64 4.78 1.41
CA GLN A 132 -7.46 3.87 0.29
C GLN A 132 -7.70 2.41 0.68
N ASP A 133 -7.36 2.02 1.90
CA ASP A 133 -7.62 0.67 2.40
C ASP A 133 -9.12 0.44 2.58
N LYS A 134 -9.83 1.40 3.18
CA LYS A 134 -11.28 1.30 3.44
C LYS A 134 -12.07 1.24 2.14
N VAL A 135 -11.79 2.14 1.19
CA VAL A 135 -12.52 2.20 -0.08
C VAL A 135 -12.26 0.96 -0.94
N ALA A 136 -11.03 0.46 -0.94
CA ALA A 136 -10.68 -0.74 -1.70
C ALA A 136 -10.99 -2.06 -0.97
N GLY A 137 -11.40 -2.01 0.31
CA GLY A 137 -11.66 -3.20 1.10
C GLY A 137 -10.40 -4.05 1.32
N THR A 138 -9.32 -3.43 1.77
CA THR A 138 -8.03 -4.08 1.98
C THR A 138 -7.47 -3.79 3.36
N PHE A 139 -6.57 -4.66 3.84
CA PHE A 139 -5.73 -4.42 5.01
C PHE A 139 -4.26 -4.42 4.62
N VAL A 140 -3.42 -3.76 5.40
CA VAL A 140 -1.97 -3.93 5.32
C VAL A 140 -1.48 -4.61 6.59
N VAL A 141 -0.78 -5.73 6.42
CA VAL A 141 -0.38 -6.64 7.48
C VAL A 141 1.11 -6.96 7.41
N PRO A 142 1.75 -7.33 8.54
CA PRO A 142 3.12 -7.84 8.50
C PRO A 142 3.16 -9.20 7.82
N THR A 143 4.14 -9.41 6.93
CA THR A 143 4.31 -10.68 6.20
C THR A 143 4.62 -11.87 7.12
N SER A 144 5.22 -11.61 8.29
CA SER A 144 5.51 -12.64 9.29
C SER A 144 4.25 -13.24 9.91
N ALA A 145 3.19 -12.42 10.04
CA ALA A 145 1.91 -12.86 10.59
C ALA A 145 1.02 -13.55 9.54
N TYR A 146 1.16 -13.16 8.28
CA TYR A 146 0.35 -13.65 7.16
C TYR A 146 1.27 -14.01 5.97
N PRO A 147 1.97 -15.15 5.99
CA PRO A 147 2.77 -15.62 4.85
C PRO A 147 1.87 -15.98 3.66
N VAL A 148 2.39 -15.83 2.43
CA VAL A 148 1.62 -15.98 1.17
C VAL A 148 0.90 -17.32 1.08
N GLU A 149 1.53 -18.40 1.58
CA GLU A 149 0.98 -19.75 1.51
C GLU A 149 -0.08 -20.04 2.58
N ARG A 150 -0.28 -19.14 3.52
CA ARG A 150 -1.17 -19.31 4.69
C ARG A 150 -2.06 -18.13 4.92
N TRP A 151 -2.63 -17.59 3.87
CA TRP A 151 -3.60 -16.52 4.01
C TRP A 151 -4.84 -17.02 4.76
N PRO A 152 -5.35 -16.25 5.73
CA PRO A 152 -6.67 -16.52 6.25
C PRO A 152 -7.68 -16.27 5.13
N GLY A 153 -8.37 -17.26 4.70
CA GLY A 153 -9.33 -17.18 3.62
C GLY A 153 -10.29 -18.31 3.66
#